data_2be8f903467ee1a219345cd4d3eaf6e5
#
_entry.id   2be8f903467ee1a219345cd4d3eaf6e5
#
_cell.length_a   1.000
_cell.length_b   1.000
_cell.length_c   1.000
_cell.angle_alpha   90.00
_cell.angle_beta   90.00
_cell.angle_gamma   90.00
#
_symmetry.space_group_name_H-M   'P 1'
#
loop_
_entity.id
_entity.type
_entity.pdbx_description
1 polymer ?
#
loop_
_entity_poly.entity_id
_entity_poly.type
_entity_poly.pdbx_seq_one_letter_code
_entity_poly.pdbx_strand_id
1 'polypeptide(L)'
;AKKYAESAEGFTNMVYEQADSLKPVIEKYKLAPRQSDWIVRNGAAVPPFTNAKLMAALFSDDALKNKRNTEALEVAPNTLVSARVVEHKPAALQSLESVQPAIEKSLVRREAATLAARGGADTLARLQKGESADLSWGAARSVTRAHAPQLPPDAVGAIFKADVAKPPSYVGTPVPGGAYALY
;
A
#
# COMPACT_ATOMS: atom_id res chain seq x y z
N ALA A 1 9.01 -17.33 -32.60
CA ALA A 1 7.63 -16.82 -32.52
C ALA A 1 6.59 -17.92 -32.78
N LYS A 2 6.62 -18.68 -33.90
CA LYS A 2 5.62 -19.68 -34.26
C LYS A 2 5.49 -20.82 -33.22
N LYS A 3 6.60 -21.41 -32.79
CA LYS A 3 6.59 -22.47 -31.77
C LYS A 3 6.01 -22.03 -30.42
N TYR A 4 6.24 -20.78 -30.03
CA TYR A 4 5.64 -20.25 -28.80
C TYR A 4 4.13 -20.11 -28.94
N ALA A 5 3.64 -19.55 -30.05
CA ALA A 5 2.22 -19.38 -30.28
C ALA A 5 1.45 -20.72 -30.26
N GLU A 6 1.98 -21.75 -30.95
CA GLU A 6 1.41 -23.11 -30.94
C GLU A 6 1.41 -23.73 -29.53
N SER A 7 2.50 -23.55 -28.78
CA SER A 7 2.58 -24.05 -27.41
C SER A 7 1.65 -23.30 -26.45
N ALA A 8 1.51 -21.98 -26.62
CA ALA A 8 0.65 -21.13 -25.82
C ALA A 8 -0.83 -21.46 -26.03
N GLU A 9 -1.22 -21.66 -27.29
CA GLU A 9 -2.58 -22.09 -27.63
C GLU A 9 -2.89 -23.47 -27.05
N GLY A 10 -2.00 -24.44 -27.25
CA GLY A 10 -2.18 -25.77 -26.70
C GLY A 10 -2.17 -25.80 -25.16
N PHE A 11 -1.38 -24.94 -24.50
CA PHE A 11 -1.41 -24.77 -23.05
C PHE A 11 -2.75 -24.23 -22.59
N THR A 12 -3.24 -23.16 -23.23
CA THR A 12 -4.51 -22.52 -22.90
C THR A 12 -5.69 -23.47 -23.04
N ASN A 13 -5.77 -24.18 -24.16
CA ASN A 13 -6.84 -25.15 -24.41
C ASN A 13 -6.83 -26.28 -23.37
N MET A 14 -5.66 -26.83 -23.05
CA MET A 14 -5.55 -27.93 -22.10
C MET A 14 -5.91 -27.49 -20.68
N VAL A 15 -5.48 -26.29 -20.23
CA VAL A 15 -5.85 -25.74 -18.93
C VAL A 15 -7.35 -25.52 -18.80
N TYR A 16 -8.00 -25.10 -19.89
CA TYR A 16 -9.43 -24.90 -19.94
C TYR A 16 -10.21 -26.21 -19.93
N GLU A 17 -9.84 -27.17 -20.80
CA GLU A 17 -10.52 -28.47 -20.91
C GLU A 17 -10.36 -29.31 -19.65
N GLN A 18 -9.21 -29.21 -18.98
CA GLN A 18 -8.89 -29.98 -17.77
C GLN A 18 -8.79 -29.06 -16.55
N ALA A 19 -9.87 -28.35 -16.29
CA ALA A 19 -9.92 -27.34 -15.23
C ALA A 19 -9.72 -27.87 -13.80
N ASP A 20 -9.86 -29.19 -13.62
CA ASP A 20 -9.79 -29.83 -12.29
C ASP A 20 -8.38 -30.22 -11.87
N SER A 21 -7.39 -30.17 -12.77
CA SER A 21 -6.03 -30.54 -12.48
C SER A 21 -5.02 -29.87 -13.41
N LEU A 22 -3.88 -29.45 -12.84
CA LEU A 22 -2.73 -28.98 -13.62
C LEU A 22 -1.78 -30.10 -14.03
N LYS A 23 -1.96 -31.35 -13.54
CA LYS A 23 -1.06 -32.47 -13.83
C LYS A 23 -0.90 -32.71 -15.32
N PRO A 24 -1.97 -32.83 -16.14
CA PRO A 24 -1.81 -33.16 -17.56
C PRO A 24 -1.03 -32.09 -18.34
N VAL A 25 -1.22 -30.83 -18.04
CA VAL A 25 -0.46 -29.75 -18.70
C VAL A 25 0.99 -29.71 -18.24
N ILE A 26 1.26 -30.01 -16.96
CA ILE A 26 2.61 -30.16 -16.38
C ILE A 26 3.39 -31.28 -17.10
N GLU A 27 2.77 -32.42 -17.25
CA GLU A 27 3.38 -33.60 -17.88
C GLU A 27 3.64 -33.34 -19.37
N LYS A 28 2.66 -32.85 -20.10
CA LYS A 28 2.78 -32.59 -21.55
C LYS A 28 3.88 -31.60 -21.89
N TYR A 29 3.94 -30.47 -21.13
CA TYR A 29 4.90 -29.41 -21.40
C TYR A 29 6.17 -29.51 -20.52
N LYS A 30 6.31 -30.57 -19.72
CA LYS A 30 7.44 -30.80 -18.80
C LYS A 30 7.72 -29.60 -17.93
N LEU A 31 6.67 -29.03 -17.35
CA LEU A 31 6.75 -27.82 -16.51
C LEU A 31 7.21 -28.18 -15.10
N ALA A 32 7.85 -27.24 -14.42
CA ALA A 32 8.16 -27.33 -13.00
C ALA A 32 7.11 -26.53 -12.20
N PRO A 33 6.13 -27.18 -11.56
CA PRO A 33 5.14 -26.49 -10.75
C PRO A 33 5.83 -25.86 -9.53
N ARG A 34 5.35 -24.70 -9.12
CA ARG A 34 5.80 -24.01 -7.92
C ARG A 34 4.60 -23.77 -7.02
N GLN A 35 4.80 -23.95 -5.73
CA GLN A 35 3.81 -23.58 -4.70
C GLN A 35 4.25 -22.27 -4.05
N SER A 36 3.31 -21.35 -3.89
CA SER A 36 3.53 -20.11 -3.14
C SER A 36 3.17 -20.30 -1.67
N ASP A 37 3.66 -19.39 -0.83
CA ASP A 37 3.10 -19.15 0.49
C ASP A 37 1.69 -18.54 0.39
N TRP A 38 1.10 -18.25 1.55
CA TRP A 38 -0.22 -17.62 1.63
C TRP A 38 -0.30 -16.29 0.92
N ILE A 39 -1.31 -16.15 0.07
CA ILE A 39 -1.58 -14.92 -0.67
C ILE A 39 -2.83 -14.27 -0.11
N VAL A 40 -2.77 -12.98 0.17
CA VAL A 40 -3.89 -12.18 0.66
C VAL A 40 -4.41 -11.30 -0.48
N ARG A 41 -5.74 -11.25 -0.67
CA ARG A 41 -6.38 -10.52 -1.79
C ARG A 41 -5.86 -9.08 -1.98
N ASN A 42 -5.65 -8.35 -0.90
CA ASN A 42 -5.21 -6.95 -0.91
C ASN A 42 -3.87 -6.77 -0.18
N GLY A 43 -3.09 -7.83 -0.07
CA GLY A 43 -1.77 -7.79 0.58
C GLY A 43 -0.64 -7.46 -0.39
N ALA A 44 0.56 -7.31 0.16
CA ALA A 44 1.77 -7.23 -0.64
C ALA A 44 1.95 -8.55 -1.43
N ALA A 45 2.13 -8.44 -2.72
CA ALA A 45 2.31 -9.58 -3.61
C ALA A 45 3.67 -9.53 -4.29
N VAL A 46 4.23 -10.71 -4.54
CA VAL A 46 5.44 -10.88 -5.35
C VAL A 46 5.07 -11.48 -6.71
N PRO A 47 5.85 -11.24 -7.76
CA PRO A 47 5.59 -11.85 -9.07
C PRO A 47 5.45 -13.39 -8.99
N PRO A 48 4.50 -14.00 -9.71
CA PRO A 48 3.57 -13.41 -10.69
C PRO A 48 2.29 -12.80 -10.08
N PHE A 49 2.10 -12.85 -8.76
CA PHE A 49 0.88 -12.42 -8.06
C PHE A 49 0.69 -10.88 -7.98
N THR A 50 1.62 -10.11 -8.53
CA THR A 50 1.43 -8.67 -8.78
C THR A 50 0.49 -8.38 -9.94
N ASN A 51 0.18 -9.39 -10.77
CA ASN A 51 -0.74 -9.25 -11.90
C ASN A 51 -2.20 -9.25 -11.41
N ALA A 52 -2.92 -8.16 -11.65
CA ALA A 52 -4.29 -7.98 -11.17
C ALA A 52 -5.28 -9.00 -11.75
N LYS A 53 -5.08 -9.45 -13.01
CA LYS A 53 -5.94 -10.46 -13.64
C LYS A 53 -5.75 -11.83 -12.99
N LEU A 54 -4.50 -12.22 -12.71
CA LEU A 54 -4.19 -13.46 -12.01
C LEU A 54 -4.77 -13.43 -10.59
N MET A 55 -4.63 -12.33 -9.87
CA MET A 55 -5.22 -12.17 -8.55
C MET A 55 -6.74 -12.24 -8.58
N ALA A 56 -7.39 -11.60 -9.54
CA ALA A 56 -8.85 -11.68 -9.68
C ALA A 56 -9.30 -13.13 -9.97
N ALA A 57 -8.61 -13.85 -10.83
CA ALA A 57 -8.92 -15.24 -11.15
C ALA A 57 -8.71 -16.18 -9.95
N LEU A 58 -7.63 -16.02 -9.18
CA LEU A 58 -7.35 -16.82 -7.97
C LEU A 58 -8.42 -16.64 -6.88
N PHE A 59 -8.96 -15.44 -6.76
CA PHE A 59 -10.00 -15.14 -5.77
C PHE A 59 -11.43 -15.18 -6.35
N SER A 60 -11.61 -15.79 -7.52
CA SER A 60 -12.92 -16.06 -8.09
C SER A 60 -13.63 -17.23 -7.39
N ASP A 61 -14.94 -17.29 -7.53
CA ASP A 61 -15.72 -18.41 -7.01
C ASP A 61 -15.31 -19.75 -7.68
N ASP A 62 -14.93 -19.72 -8.94
CA ASP A 62 -14.46 -20.90 -9.65
C ASP A 62 -13.17 -21.47 -9.04
N ALA A 63 -12.22 -20.61 -8.71
CA ALA A 63 -10.98 -21.07 -8.08
C ALA A 63 -11.16 -21.48 -6.63
N LEU A 64 -11.96 -20.71 -5.85
CA LEU A 64 -12.09 -20.91 -4.40
C LEU A 64 -13.13 -21.97 -4.03
N LYS A 65 -14.32 -21.97 -4.68
CA LYS A 65 -15.43 -22.86 -4.36
C LYS A 65 -15.39 -24.12 -5.23
N ASN A 66 -15.27 -23.92 -6.54
CA ASN A 66 -15.28 -25.04 -7.51
C ASN A 66 -13.91 -25.72 -7.63
N LYS A 67 -12.86 -25.14 -7.02
CA LYS A 67 -11.49 -25.64 -7.04
C LYS A 67 -10.97 -25.90 -8.45
N ARG A 68 -11.34 -25.03 -9.38
CA ARG A 68 -10.84 -25.07 -10.76
C ARG A 68 -9.51 -24.36 -10.90
N ASN A 69 -8.75 -24.73 -11.90
CA ASN A 69 -7.58 -23.96 -12.31
C ASN A 69 -8.00 -22.58 -12.81
N THR A 70 -7.15 -21.58 -12.65
CA THR A 70 -7.35 -20.33 -13.38
C THR A 70 -7.12 -20.59 -14.86
N GLU A 71 -7.77 -19.78 -15.70
CA GLU A 71 -7.41 -19.75 -17.12
C GLU A 71 -5.91 -19.41 -17.30
N ALA A 72 -5.39 -19.66 -18.50
CA ALA A 72 -4.04 -19.25 -18.86
C ALA A 72 -3.97 -17.74 -19.03
N LEU A 73 -3.27 -17.05 -18.14
CA LEU A 73 -3.17 -15.60 -18.10
C LEU A 73 -1.76 -15.13 -18.44
N GLU A 74 -1.65 -14.15 -19.31
CA GLU A 74 -0.37 -13.51 -19.59
C GLU A 74 0.00 -12.56 -18.44
N VAL A 75 1.05 -12.88 -17.70
CA VAL A 75 1.55 -12.11 -16.56
C VAL A 75 2.74 -11.23 -16.92
N ALA A 76 3.44 -11.55 -17.99
CA ALA A 76 4.53 -10.80 -18.59
C ALA A 76 4.62 -11.15 -20.09
N PRO A 77 5.30 -10.35 -20.93
CA PRO A 77 5.47 -10.66 -22.35
C PRO A 77 5.96 -12.10 -22.57
N ASN A 78 5.24 -12.86 -23.38
CA ASN A 78 5.49 -14.27 -23.67
C ASN A 78 5.52 -15.20 -22.45
N THR A 79 4.82 -14.84 -21.36
CA THR A 79 4.76 -15.64 -20.14
C THR A 79 3.32 -15.89 -19.73
N LEU A 80 2.84 -17.11 -19.99
CA LEU A 80 1.52 -17.57 -19.56
C LEU A 80 1.64 -18.29 -18.21
N VAL A 81 0.69 -18.02 -17.34
CA VAL A 81 0.57 -18.70 -16.04
C VAL A 81 -0.87 -19.17 -15.85
N SER A 82 -1.00 -20.38 -15.39
CA SER A 82 -2.22 -20.91 -14.79
C SER A 82 -1.91 -21.34 -13.37
N ALA A 83 -2.83 -21.14 -12.46
CA ALA A 83 -2.66 -21.48 -11.07
C ALA A 83 -3.88 -22.20 -10.51
N ARG A 84 -3.66 -22.95 -9.41
CA ARG A 84 -4.71 -23.64 -8.68
C ARG A 84 -4.60 -23.34 -7.20
N VAL A 85 -5.74 -23.01 -6.59
CA VAL A 85 -5.80 -22.80 -5.14
C VAL A 85 -5.77 -24.17 -4.44
N VAL A 86 -4.74 -24.39 -3.65
CA VAL A 86 -4.57 -25.63 -2.87
C VAL A 86 -5.38 -25.54 -1.57
N GLU A 87 -5.31 -24.41 -0.89
CA GLU A 87 -6.00 -24.17 0.36
C GLU A 87 -6.57 -22.74 0.38
N HIS A 88 -7.75 -22.59 0.93
CA HIS A 88 -8.43 -21.31 1.11
C HIS A 88 -8.85 -21.13 2.56
N LYS A 89 -8.46 -20.04 3.17
CA LYS A 89 -8.93 -19.57 4.46
C LYS A 89 -9.90 -18.43 4.23
N PRO A 90 -11.21 -18.61 4.46
CA PRO A 90 -12.17 -17.52 4.32
C PRO A 90 -11.89 -16.42 5.33
N ALA A 91 -12.29 -15.19 5.00
CA ALA A 91 -12.23 -14.10 5.95
C ALA A 91 -13.09 -14.43 7.17
N ALA A 92 -12.52 -14.28 8.35
CA ALA A 92 -13.19 -14.49 9.62
C ALA A 92 -13.05 -13.26 10.51
N LEU A 93 -14.03 -13.02 11.36
CA LEU A 93 -13.92 -12.01 12.39
C LEU A 93 -12.83 -12.43 13.37
N GLN A 94 -11.90 -11.53 13.60
CA GLN A 94 -10.88 -11.73 14.64
C GLN A 94 -11.49 -11.42 16.01
N SER A 95 -11.05 -12.13 17.05
CA SER A 95 -11.48 -11.82 18.40
C SER A 95 -10.98 -10.44 18.83
N LEU A 96 -11.75 -9.75 19.67
CA LEU A 96 -11.35 -8.44 20.19
C LEU A 96 -9.97 -8.51 20.87
N GLU A 97 -9.72 -9.55 21.64
CA GLU A 97 -8.44 -9.76 22.33
C GLU A 97 -7.25 -9.79 21.36
N SER A 98 -7.44 -10.41 20.19
CA SER A 98 -6.37 -10.51 19.19
C SER A 98 -6.06 -9.18 18.51
N VAL A 99 -7.05 -8.30 18.34
CA VAL A 99 -6.92 -7.01 17.65
C VAL A 99 -6.78 -5.82 18.59
N GLN A 100 -7.10 -5.99 19.88
CA GLN A 100 -7.06 -4.93 20.89
C GLN A 100 -5.73 -4.16 20.89
N PRO A 101 -4.53 -4.79 20.90
CA PRO A 101 -3.27 -4.03 20.92
C PRO A 101 -3.09 -3.14 19.68
N ALA A 102 -3.56 -3.61 18.52
CA ALA A 102 -3.49 -2.83 17.29
C ALA A 102 -4.47 -1.64 17.32
N ILE A 103 -5.67 -1.86 17.85
CA ILE A 103 -6.69 -0.80 18.04
C ILE A 103 -6.19 0.25 19.02
N GLU A 104 -5.70 -0.15 20.20
CA GLU A 104 -5.13 0.74 21.22
C GLU A 104 -4.02 1.60 20.63
N LYS A 105 -3.05 0.99 19.94
CA LYS A 105 -1.97 1.71 19.29
C LYS A 105 -2.49 2.73 18.28
N SER A 106 -3.50 2.37 17.50
CA SER A 106 -4.13 3.26 16.53
C SER A 106 -4.85 4.42 17.19
N LEU A 107 -5.60 4.16 18.26
CA LEU A 107 -6.34 5.17 19.02
C LEU A 107 -5.38 6.14 19.71
N VAL A 108 -4.36 5.64 20.40
CA VAL A 108 -3.34 6.48 21.07
C VAL A 108 -2.64 7.38 20.05
N ARG A 109 -2.27 6.83 18.89
CA ARG A 109 -1.63 7.63 17.84
C ARG A 109 -2.54 8.73 17.30
N ARG A 110 -3.82 8.41 17.10
CA ARG A 110 -4.81 9.39 16.62
C ARG A 110 -5.05 10.49 17.65
N GLU A 111 -5.22 10.11 18.92
CA GLU A 111 -5.43 11.08 19.99
C GLU A 111 -4.20 11.96 20.20
N ALA A 112 -3.01 11.39 20.20
CA ALA A 112 -1.77 12.15 20.29
C ALA A 112 -1.63 13.16 19.14
N ALA A 113 -2.00 12.79 17.91
CA ALA A 113 -2.00 13.71 16.76
C ALA A 113 -3.01 14.85 16.94
N THR A 114 -4.20 14.55 17.48
CA THR A 114 -5.23 15.55 17.78
C THR A 114 -4.75 16.55 18.84
N LEU A 115 -4.16 16.04 19.92
CA LEU A 115 -3.60 16.89 20.98
C LEU A 115 -2.42 17.73 20.49
N ALA A 116 -1.52 17.15 19.69
CA ALA A 116 -0.41 17.88 19.08
C ALA A 116 -0.88 18.99 18.15
N ALA A 117 -1.90 18.72 17.32
CA ALA A 117 -2.47 19.73 16.43
C ALA A 117 -3.13 20.89 17.22
N ARG A 118 -3.88 20.56 18.28
CA ARG A 118 -4.51 21.55 19.14
C ARG A 118 -3.47 22.39 19.88
N GLY A 119 -2.53 21.77 20.58
CA GLY A 119 -1.47 22.47 21.30
C GLY A 119 -0.57 23.29 20.37
N GLY A 120 -0.28 22.79 19.18
CA GLY A 120 0.47 23.52 18.16
C GLY A 120 -0.28 24.74 17.63
N ALA A 121 -1.58 24.62 17.38
CA ALA A 121 -2.42 25.74 16.95
C ALA A 121 -2.55 26.82 18.05
N ASP A 122 -2.73 26.43 19.31
CA ASP A 122 -2.77 27.35 20.44
C ASP A 122 -1.43 28.10 20.61
N THR A 123 -0.32 27.39 20.47
CA THR A 123 1.03 27.99 20.51
C THR A 123 1.25 28.95 19.35
N LEU A 124 0.83 28.57 18.13
CA LEU A 124 0.89 29.47 16.97
C LEU A 124 0.10 30.76 17.20
N ALA A 125 -1.11 30.64 17.73
CA ALA A 125 -1.97 31.81 18.01
C ALA A 125 -1.33 32.78 19.03
N ARG A 126 -0.64 32.26 20.04
CA ARG A 126 0.14 33.05 21.01
C ARG A 126 1.32 33.77 20.36
N LEU A 127 2.10 33.06 19.56
CA LEU A 127 3.23 33.64 18.83
C LEU A 127 2.78 34.75 17.87
N GLN A 128 1.68 34.55 17.17
CA GLN A 128 1.10 35.55 16.27
C GLN A 128 0.60 36.83 17.00
N LYS A 129 0.27 36.73 18.29
CA LYS A 129 -0.07 37.87 19.16
C LYS A 129 1.18 38.54 19.77
N GLY A 130 2.38 38.04 19.50
CA GLY A 130 3.62 38.55 20.07
C GLY A 130 3.92 38.03 21.48
N GLU A 131 3.19 37.00 21.93
CA GLU A 131 3.46 36.36 23.21
C GLU A 131 4.67 35.41 23.08
N SER A 132 5.46 35.32 24.13
CA SER A 132 6.55 34.30 24.18
C SER A 132 5.98 32.91 24.35
N ALA A 133 6.59 31.93 23.67
CA ALA A 133 6.37 30.52 23.91
C ALA A 133 7.72 29.87 24.26
N ASP A 134 7.70 28.97 25.22
CA ASP A 134 8.90 28.19 25.58
C ASP A 134 9.13 27.10 24.53
N LEU A 135 9.84 27.47 23.47
CA LEU A 135 10.11 26.61 22.30
C LEU A 135 11.60 26.57 22.02
N SER A 136 12.09 25.37 21.80
CA SER A 136 13.45 25.18 21.25
C SER A 136 13.41 25.22 19.73
N TRP A 137 13.80 26.33 19.15
CA TRP A 137 13.88 26.48 17.70
C TRP A 137 15.09 25.70 17.14
N GLY A 138 14.89 25.03 16.03
CA GLY A 138 15.96 24.42 15.28
C GLY A 138 16.86 25.46 14.58
N ALA A 139 17.94 25.00 13.97
CA ALA A 139 18.81 25.87 13.17
C ALA A 139 18.06 26.54 12.00
N ALA A 140 18.32 27.83 11.78
CA ALA A 140 17.76 28.54 10.65
C ALA A 140 18.15 27.88 9.31
N ARG A 141 17.19 27.78 8.41
CA ARG A 141 17.38 27.16 7.09
C ARG A 141 16.88 28.07 6.00
N SER A 142 17.62 28.12 4.90
CA SER A 142 17.16 28.78 3.69
C SER A 142 16.46 27.80 2.78
N VAL A 143 15.26 28.10 2.35
CA VAL A 143 14.45 27.25 1.48
C VAL A 143 13.88 28.05 0.32
N THR A 144 13.68 27.39 -0.81
CA THR A 144 12.97 27.94 -1.96
C THR A 144 11.75 27.08 -2.30
N ARG A 145 10.80 27.62 -3.07
CA ARG A 145 9.63 26.81 -3.51
C ARG A 145 10.03 25.56 -4.30
N ALA A 146 11.12 25.64 -5.05
CA ALA A 146 11.61 24.53 -5.86
C ALA A 146 12.55 23.60 -5.09
N HIS A 147 13.14 24.06 -3.97
CA HIS A 147 14.10 23.27 -3.20
C HIS A 147 13.92 23.52 -1.70
N ALA A 148 13.22 22.61 -1.07
CA ALA A 148 12.93 22.61 0.37
C ALA A 148 13.17 21.21 0.96
N PRO A 149 14.44 20.75 1.05
CA PRO A 149 14.77 19.42 1.52
C PRO A 149 14.26 19.23 2.96
N GLN A 150 13.71 18.05 3.23
CA GLN A 150 13.19 17.64 4.54
C GLN A 150 11.91 18.38 5.01
N LEU A 151 11.30 19.23 4.20
CA LEU A 151 10.01 19.82 4.50
C LEU A 151 8.88 19.12 3.73
N PRO A 152 7.78 18.78 4.39
CA PRO A 152 6.59 18.28 3.70
C PRO A 152 6.03 19.36 2.75
N PRO A 153 5.41 18.99 1.61
CA PRO A 153 4.83 19.95 0.67
C PRO A 153 3.86 20.95 1.31
N ASP A 154 3.04 20.49 2.26
CA ASP A 154 2.10 21.34 2.98
C ASP A 154 2.81 22.39 3.83
N ALA A 155 3.94 22.05 4.45
CA ALA A 155 4.76 22.98 5.19
C ALA A 155 5.36 24.05 4.27
N VAL A 156 5.89 23.65 3.12
CA VAL A 156 6.39 24.60 2.10
C VAL A 156 5.27 25.56 1.67
N GLY A 157 4.10 25.01 1.37
CA GLY A 157 2.93 25.82 1.02
C GLY A 157 2.53 26.83 2.11
N ALA A 158 2.57 26.43 3.38
CA ALA A 158 2.26 27.30 4.52
C ALA A 158 3.32 28.40 4.71
N ILE A 159 4.60 28.04 4.67
CA ILE A 159 5.72 28.99 4.83
C ILE A 159 5.68 30.07 3.76
N PHE A 160 5.46 29.73 2.50
CA PHE A 160 5.41 30.69 1.40
C PHE A 160 4.09 31.48 1.27
N LYS A 161 3.12 31.19 2.14
CA LYS A 161 1.89 32.01 2.33
C LYS A 161 2.01 32.95 3.52
N ALA A 162 3.07 32.86 4.33
CA ALA A 162 3.25 33.73 5.48
C ALA A 162 3.34 35.21 5.05
N ASP A 163 2.77 36.09 5.88
CA ASP A 163 2.88 37.52 5.67
C ASP A 163 4.28 38.03 6.06
N VAL A 164 5.09 38.33 5.07
CA VAL A 164 6.46 38.85 5.26
C VAL A 164 6.53 40.35 5.57
N ALA A 165 5.41 41.07 5.51
CA ALA A 165 5.38 42.48 5.80
C ALA A 165 5.54 42.80 7.30
N LYS A 166 5.31 41.80 8.15
CA LYS A 166 5.39 41.95 9.62
C LYS A 166 6.24 40.83 10.22
N PRO A 167 7.56 40.91 10.13
CA PRO A 167 8.43 39.91 10.74
C PRO A 167 8.54 40.09 12.26
N PRO A 168 8.69 38.99 13.06
CA PRO A 168 8.66 37.62 12.61
C PRO A 168 7.23 37.14 12.30
N SER A 169 7.08 36.36 11.20
CA SER A 169 5.83 35.70 10.86
C SER A 169 5.92 34.22 11.21
N TYR A 170 4.89 33.70 11.84
CA TYR A 170 4.82 32.31 12.27
C TYR A 170 3.74 31.56 11.49
N VAL A 171 4.07 30.35 11.09
CA VAL A 171 3.13 29.41 10.46
C VAL A 171 3.22 28.05 11.13
N GLY A 172 2.14 27.31 11.08
CA GLY A 172 2.09 25.98 11.65
C GLY A 172 1.32 25.01 10.76
N THR A 173 1.71 23.75 10.76
CA THR A 173 1.06 22.73 9.97
C THR A 173 1.19 21.36 10.62
N PRO A 174 0.18 20.48 10.51
CA PRO A 174 0.35 19.07 10.82
C PRO A 174 1.40 18.46 9.90
N VAL A 175 2.21 17.56 10.45
CA VAL A 175 3.21 16.83 9.68
C VAL A 175 3.00 15.32 9.78
N PRO A 176 3.51 14.55 8.81
CA PRO A 176 3.43 13.09 8.85
C PRO A 176 3.94 12.53 10.17
N GLY A 177 3.25 11.50 10.66
CA GLY A 177 3.58 10.91 11.97
C GLY A 177 2.73 11.43 13.13
N GLY A 178 1.88 12.44 12.92
CA GLY A 178 0.94 12.96 13.92
C GLY A 178 1.52 14.06 14.81
N ALA A 179 2.63 14.67 14.40
CA ALA A 179 3.17 15.85 15.06
C ALA A 179 2.63 17.14 14.43
N TYR A 180 2.87 18.28 15.08
CA TYR A 180 2.59 19.61 14.56
C TYR A 180 3.89 20.41 14.54
N ALA A 181 4.20 21.02 13.41
CA ALA A 181 5.43 21.79 13.26
C ALA A 181 5.11 23.30 13.16
N LEU A 182 5.96 24.10 13.79
CA LEU A 182 5.93 25.57 13.73
C LEU A 182 7.18 26.06 12.98
N TYR A 183 6.98 27.05 12.16
CA TYR A 183 8.03 27.66 11.32
C TYR A 183 7.97 29.18 11.45
#